data_501b634b99baf69d87d0c17f99df5982
#
_entry.id   501b634b99baf69d87d0c17f99df5982
#
_cell.length_a   1.000
_cell.length_b   1.000
_cell.length_c   1.000
_cell.angle_alpha   90.00
_cell.angle_beta   90.00
_cell.angle_gamma   90.00
#
_symmetry.space_group_name_H-M   'P 1'
#
loop_
_entity.id
_entity.type
_entity.pdbx_description
1 polymer ?
#
loop_
_entity_poly.entity_id
_entity_poly.type
_entity_poly.pdbx_seq_one_letter_code
_entity_poly.pdbx_strand_id
1 'polypeptide(L)'
;MLTEKLLAIDPIIIGIYLAVSLLLGIFGSRLLGMNNSKEEDYYLAGRKMPGWLNGMSVAATALNSDVAPLYCGIAVVTGLSGCWFFLSRFGMALLLAAILFAVRWRQMGIRTGPEFFHLRFGAGNRFARVYSSLTSVLIGMVPWIGAGLIGIHLVAAPIFGIDSKAVTLLIVLPLLTVYVWTSGLAGVLLTDALQGFVILAANL
;
A
#
# COMPACT_ATOMS: atom_id res chain seq x y z
N MET A 1 -25.84 8.68 14.34
CA MET A 1 -26.86 9.34 13.55
C MET A 1 -26.24 9.83 12.25
N LEU A 2 -25.85 8.92 11.36
CA LEU A 2 -25.34 9.15 9.99
C LEU A 2 -25.75 7.95 9.14
N THR A 3 -27.05 7.66 9.13
CA THR A 3 -27.65 6.83 8.08
C THR A 3 -28.17 7.76 7.00
N GLU A 4 -27.30 8.51 6.35
CA GLU A 4 -27.60 8.93 5.00
C GLU A 4 -27.69 7.65 4.19
N LYS A 5 -28.90 7.34 3.78
CA LYS A 5 -29.17 6.20 2.90
C LYS A 5 -28.28 6.37 1.69
N LEU A 6 -27.39 5.41 1.44
CA LEU A 6 -26.66 5.32 0.19
C LEU A 6 -27.65 5.60 -0.94
N LEU A 7 -27.37 6.60 -1.74
CA LEU A 7 -28.11 6.80 -2.97
C LEU A 7 -27.90 5.54 -3.83
N ALA A 8 -28.92 5.15 -4.60
CA ALA A 8 -28.81 3.95 -5.45
C ALA A 8 -27.61 4.00 -6.44
N ILE A 9 -27.06 5.18 -6.65
CA ILE A 9 -25.89 5.40 -7.52
C ILE A 9 -24.56 5.05 -6.82
N ASP A 10 -24.45 5.17 -5.48
CA ASP A 10 -23.20 4.96 -4.75
C ASP A 10 -22.64 3.54 -4.89
N PRO A 11 -23.43 2.46 -4.70
CA PRO A 11 -22.95 1.10 -4.90
C PRO A 11 -22.55 0.83 -6.36
N ILE A 12 -23.17 1.51 -7.33
CA ILE A 12 -22.80 1.40 -8.74
C ILE A 12 -21.42 2.02 -8.96
N ILE A 13 -21.16 3.22 -8.43
CA ILE A 13 -19.85 3.89 -8.52
C ILE A 13 -18.77 3.04 -7.87
N ILE A 14 -19.01 2.54 -6.66
CA ILE A 14 -18.09 1.65 -5.94
C ILE A 14 -17.83 0.37 -6.76
N GLY A 15 -18.88 -0.23 -7.31
CA GLY A 15 -18.76 -1.44 -8.13
C GLY A 15 -17.93 -1.22 -9.40
N ILE A 16 -18.17 -0.13 -10.12
CA ILE A 16 -17.38 0.24 -11.29
C ILE A 16 -15.92 0.47 -10.92
N TYR A 17 -15.66 1.23 -9.86
CA TYR A 17 -14.31 1.51 -9.37
C TYR A 17 -13.56 0.22 -9.01
N LEU A 18 -14.19 -0.68 -8.26
CA LEU A 18 -13.60 -1.98 -7.90
C LEU A 18 -13.34 -2.85 -9.13
N ALA A 19 -14.29 -2.89 -10.08
CA ALA A 19 -14.11 -3.64 -11.32
C ALA A 19 -12.94 -3.11 -12.15
N VAL A 20 -12.85 -1.79 -12.33
CA VAL A 20 -11.74 -1.15 -13.05
C VAL A 20 -10.41 -1.42 -12.35
N SER A 21 -10.35 -1.29 -11.02
CA SER A 21 -9.15 -1.57 -10.23
C SER A 21 -8.70 -3.03 -10.36
N LEU A 22 -9.62 -3.99 -10.28
CA LEU A 22 -9.33 -5.40 -10.46
C LEU A 22 -8.84 -5.71 -11.88
N LEU A 23 -9.49 -5.17 -12.90
CA LEU A 23 -9.08 -5.34 -14.31
C LEU A 23 -7.69 -4.75 -14.55
N LEU A 24 -7.42 -3.56 -14.07
CA LEU A 24 -6.09 -2.95 -14.15
C LEU A 24 -5.04 -3.77 -13.40
N GLY A 25 -5.36 -4.31 -12.24
CA GLY A 25 -4.48 -5.21 -11.51
C GLY A 25 -4.15 -6.47 -12.31
N ILE A 26 -5.15 -7.19 -12.77
CA ILE A 26 -4.98 -8.46 -13.47
C ILE A 26 -4.29 -8.28 -14.83
N PHE A 27 -4.68 -7.27 -15.59
CA PHE A 27 -4.16 -7.03 -16.94
C PHE A 27 -3.01 -6.04 -17.00
N GLY A 28 -2.75 -5.28 -15.92
CA GLY A 28 -1.78 -4.20 -15.87
C GLY A 28 -0.36 -4.63 -16.21
N SER A 29 0.06 -5.80 -15.73
CA SER A 29 1.37 -6.35 -16.07
C SER A 29 1.51 -6.62 -17.58
N ARG A 30 0.44 -7.10 -18.22
CA ARG A 30 0.42 -7.34 -19.68
C ARG A 30 0.40 -6.02 -20.45
N LEU A 31 -0.35 -5.02 -19.98
CA LEU A 31 -0.40 -3.69 -20.59
C LEU A 31 0.97 -3.01 -20.59
N LEU A 32 1.77 -3.25 -19.56
CA LEU A 32 3.14 -2.74 -19.46
C LEU A 32 4.19 -3.67 -20.10
N GLY A 33 3.76 -4.73 -20.80
CA GLY A 33 4.66 -5.65 -21.49
C GLY A 33 5.51 -6.51 -20.55
N MET A 34 5.04 -6.73 -19.31
CA MET A 34 5.73 -7.54 -18.30
C MET A 34 5.34 -9.01 -18.42
N ASN A 35 6.31 -9.89 -18.19
CA ASN A 35 6.07 -11.32 -18.14
C ASN A 35 6.10 -11.81 -16.70
N ASN A 36 4.94 -11.99 -16.09
CA ASN A 36 4.80 -12.44 -14.69
C ASN A 36 5.39 -13.84 -14.43
N SER A 37 5.79 -14.57 -15.44
CA SER A 37 6.52 -15.83 -15.27
C SER A 37 7.99 -15.64 -14.88
N LYS A 38 8.52 -14.41 -15.05
CA LYS A 38 9.87 -14.07 -14.64
C LYS A 38 9.83 -13.39 -13.28
N GLU A 39 10.61 -13.86 -12.32
CA GLU A 39 10.69 -13.29 -10.98
C GLU A 39 10.99 -11.78 -10.98
N GLU A 40 11.89 -11.34 -11.86
CA GLU A 40 12.28 -9.94 -11.95
C GLU A 40 11.15 -9.03 -12.44
N ASP A 41 10.35 -9.51 -13.39
CA ASP A 41 9.18 -8.78 -13.89
C ASP A 41 8.06 -8.79 -12.84
N TYR A 42 7.85 -9.92 -12.15
CA TYR A 42 6.80 -10.05 -11.15
C TYR A 42 7.06 -9.19 -9.89
N TYR A 43 8.27 -9.30 -9.30
CA TYR A 43 8.57 -8.62 -8.02
C TYR A 43 9.15 -7.21 -8.20
N LEU A 44 9.77 -6.90 -9.34
CA LEU A 44 10.48 -5.63 -9.55
C LEU A 44 9.97 -4.86 -10.78
N ALA A 45 8.89 -5.34 -11.42
CA ALA A 45 8.38 -4.76 -12.67
C ALA A 45 9.51 -4.50 -13.70
N GLY A 46 10.43 -5.46 -13.82
CA GLY A 46 11.58 -5.39 -14.71
C GLY A 46 12.53 -4.20 -14.46
N ARG A 47 12.39 -3.49 -13.34
CA ARG A 47 13.12 -2.25 -12.99
C ARG A 47 12.99 -1.13 -14.04
N LYS A 48 11.92 -1.17 -14.85
CA LYS A 48 11.70 -0.25 -15.98
C LYS A 48 10.65 0.81 -15.72
N MET A 49 10.01 0.77 -14.54
CA MET A 49 8.92 1.69 -14.24
C MET A 49 9.42 3.13 -14.10
N PRO A 50 8.69 4.10 -14.68
CA PRO A 50 9.04 5.50 -14.57
C PRO A 50 8.92 6.01 -13.14
N GLY A 51 9.75 6.98 -12.77
CA GLY A 51 9.82 7.49 -11.39
C GLY A 51 8.51 8.10 -10.90
N TRP A 52 7.74 8.76 -11.77
CA TRP A 52 6.45 9.34 -11.40
C TRP A 52 5.43 8.27 -11.00
N LEU A 53 5.40 7.12 -11.68
CA LEU A 53 4.49 6.02 -11.37
C LEU A 53 4.83 5.39 -10.01
N ASN A 54 6.13 5.16 -9.75
CA ASN A 54 6.58 4.71 -8.44
C ASN A 54 6.28 5.72 -7.34
N GLY A 55 6.48 7.01 -7.61
CA GLY A 55 6.15 8.09 -6.65
C GLY A 55 4.67 8.15 -6.34
N MET A 56 3.80 8.01 -7.34
CA MET A 56 2.35 7.97 -7.16
C MET A 56 1.92 6.75 -6.34
N SER A 57 2.49 5.58 -6.60
CA SER A 57 2.22 4.35 -5.85
C SER A 57 2.62 4.51 -4.37
N VAL A 58 3.80 5.04 -4.09
CA VAL A 58 4.23 5.31 -2.69
C VAL A 58 3.30 6.31 -2.02
N ALA A 59 2.88 7.37 -2.71
CA ALA A 59 1.94 8.35 -2.16
C ALA A 59 0.56 7.73 -1.89
N ALA A 60 0.02 6.95 -2.83
CA ALA A 60 -1.25 6.25 -2.66
C ALA A 60 -1.20 5.24 -1.50
N THR A 61 -0.10 4.50 -1.38
CA THR A 61 0.11 3.56 -0.26
C THR A 61 0.19 4.27 1.09
N ALA A 62 0.71 5.50 1.14
CA ALA A 62 0.75 6.30 2.37
C ALA A 62 -0.64 6.83 2.78
N LEU A 63 -1.61 6.84 1.86
CA LEU A 63 -3.01 7.29 2.09
C LEU A 63 -3.95 6.08 2.26
N ASN A 64 -3.60 5.19 3.17
CA ASN A 64 -4.40 4.02 3.52
C ASN A 64 -5.76 4.37 4.17
N SER A 65 -6.65 3.40 4.23
CA SER A 65 -7.99 3.51 4.83
C SER A 65 -7.98 3.89 6.32
N ASP A 66 -6.90 3.61 7.05
CA ASP A 66 -6.72 3.96 8.45
C ASP A 66 -6.26 5.42 8.66
N VAL A 67 -5.73 6.07 7.63
CA VAL A 67 -5.15 7.43 7.75
C VAL A 67 -6.19 8.46 8.19
N ALA A 68 -7.35 8.50 7.54
CA ALA A 68 -8.38 9.47 7.89
C ALA A 68 -8.90 9.27 9.33
N PRO A 69 -9.34 8.07 9.76
CA PRO A 69 -9.76 7.85 11.14
C PRO A 69 -8.66 8.14 12.16
N LEU A 70 -7.40 7.75 11.86
CA LEU A 70 -6.27 7.98 12.74
C LEU A 70 -5.99 9.47 12.95
N TYR A 71 -5.85 10.23 11.86
CA TYR A 71 -5.52 11.66 11.96
C TYR A 71 -6.68 12.48 12.51
N CYS A 72 -7.92 12.14 12.19
CA CYS A 72 -9.08 12.75 12.85
C CYS A 72 -9.08 12.49 14.36
N GLY A 73 -8.79 11.25 14.78
CA GLY A 73 -8.67 10.90 16.19
C GLY A 73 -7.56 11.69 16.90
N ILE A 74 -6.38 11.79 16.31
CA ILE A 74 -5.26 12.57 16.84
C ILE A 74 -5.65 14.07 16.92
N ALA A 75 -6.28 14.61 15.87
CA ALA A 75 -6.69 16.02 15.84
C ALA A 75 -7.69 16.35 16.95
N VAL A 76 -8.61 15.44 17.25
CA VAL A 76 -9.59 15.63 18.34
C VAL A 76 -8.91 15.61 19.72
N VAL A 77 -7.93 14.73 19.93
CA VAL A 77 -7.29 14.54 21.25
C VAL A 77 -6.17 15.56 21.50
N THR A 78 -5.32 15.81 20.50
CA THR A 78 -4.09 16.61 20.66
C THR A 78 -4.08 17.90 19.84
N GLY A 79 -5.13 18.15 19.07
CA GLY A 79 -5.20 19.29 18.16
C GLY A 79 -4.34 19.13 16.90
N LEU A 80 -4.34 20.17 16.07
CA LEU A 80 -3.59 20.17 14.80
C LEU A 80 -2.07 20.05 14.97
N SER A 81 -1.52 20.49 16.10
CA SER A 81 -0.10 20.31 16.41
C SER A 81 0.33 18.85 16.48
N GLY A 82 -0.53 17.99 17.04
CA GLY A 82 -0.28 16.55 17.08
C GLY A 82 -0.27 15.92 15.67
N CYS A 83 -1.23 16.29 14.82
CA CYS A 83 -1.26 15.83 13.43
C CYS A 83 -0.02 16.28 12.66
N TRP A 84 0.41 17.54 12.83
CA TRP A 84 1.63 18.05 12.20
C TRP A 84 2.87 17.27 12.60
N PHE A 85 3.01 16.94 13.88
CA PHE A 85 4.13 16.15 14.38
C PHE A 85 4.21 14.78 13.70
N PHE A 86 3.09 14.08 13.54
CA PHE A 86 3.06 12.79 12.87
C PHE A 86 3.37 12.89 11.37
N LEU A 87 2.77 13.84 10.67
CA LEU A 87 2.99 14.05 9.23
C LEU A 87 4.43 14.47 8.92
N SER A 88 4.99 15.42 9.66
CA SER A 88 6.34 15.93 9.42
C SER A 88 7.40 14.87 9.62
N ARG A 89 7.23 14.00 10.60
CA ARG A 89 8.18 12.92 10.89
C ARG A 89 8.32 11.95 9.72
N PHE A 90 7.21 11.51 9.13
CA PHE A 90 7.24 10.60 7.98
C PHE A 90 7.77 11.30 6.73
N GLY A 91 7.31 12.49 6.40
CA GLY A 91 7.73 13.24 5.22
C GLY A 91 9.23 13.53 5.23
N MET A 92 9.77 14.01 6.35
CA MET A 92 11.19 14.31 6.48
C MET A 92 12.06 13.05 6.37
N ALA A 93 11.66 11.94 7.01
CA ALA A 93 12.40 10.68 6.94
C ALA A 93 12.44 10.11 5.51
N LEU A 94 11.31 10.13 4.80
CA LEU A 94 11.24 9.68 3.41
C LEU A 94 12.04 10.58 2.47
N LEU A 95 12.02 11.90 2.66
CA LEU A 95 12.79 12.85 1.87
C LEU A 95 14.30 12.62 2.04
N LEU A 96 14.77 12.49 3.28
CA LEU A 96 16.18 12.18 3.57
C LEU A 96 16.59 10.81 3.01
N ALA A 97 15.72 9.81 3.16
CA ALA A 97 15.98 8.48 2.58
C ALA A 97 16.11 8.54 1.05
N ALA A 98 15.25 9.30 0.38
CA ALA A 98 15.30 9.47 -1.06
C ALA A 98 16.59 10.16 -1.51
N ILE A 99 16.99 11.26 -0.88
CA ILE A 99 18.16 12.04 -1.25
C ILE A 99 19.47 11.25 -0.97
N LEU A 100 19.57 10.63 0.19
CA LEU A 100 20.82 10.02 0.65
C LEU A 100 21.01 8.58 0.17
N PHE A 101 19.93 7.81 0.04
CA PHE A 101 20.03 6.36 -0.12
C PHE A 101 19.42 5.82 -1.41
N ALA A 102 18.44 6.47 -2.04
CA ALA A 102 17.73 5.88 -3.18
C ALA A 102 18.65 5.47 -4.34
N VAL A 103 19.63 6.32 -4.71
CA VAL A 103 20.60 6.00 -5.77
C VAL A 103 21.46 4.80 -5.40
N ARG A 104 21.93 4.75 -4.15
CA ARG A 104 22.78 3.66 -3.65
C ARG A 104 22.01 2.34 -3.59
N TRP A 105 20.78 2.36 -3.12
CA TRP A 105 19.89 1.18 -3.13
C TRP A 105 19.70 0.63 -4.55
N ARG A 106 19.43 1.52 -5.51
CA ARG A 106 19.27 1.11 -6.91
C ARG A 106 20.55 0.51 -7.50
N GLN A 107 21.71 1.06 -7.17
CA GLN A 107 23.02 0.57 -7.64
C GLN A 107 23.40 -0.80 -7.08
N MET A 108 22.97 -1.13 -5.86
CA MET A 108 23.24 -2.43 -5.25
C MET A 108 22.52 -3.58 -5.95
N GLY A 109 21.48 -3.33 -6.72
CA GLY A 109 20.74 -4.36 -7.46
C GLY A 109 19.99 -5.38 -6.61
N ILE A 110 19.89 -5.17 -5.29
CA ILE A 110 19.21 -6.06 -4.36
C ILE A 110 17.70 -6.14 -4.62
N ARG A 111 17.10 -7.27 -4.28
CA ARG A 111 15.67 -7.52 -4.43
C ARG A 111 14.91 -7.32 -3.11
N THR A 112 15.55 -7.63 -2.00
CA THR A 112 14.93 -7.61 -0.67
C THR A 112 15.82 -6.96 0.38
N GLY A 113 15.22 -6.40 1.45
CA GLY A 113 15.98 -5.83 2.56
C GLY A 113 16.95 -6.83 3.23
N PRO A 114 16.54 -8.10 3.50
CA PRO A 114 17.45 -9.12 4.03
C PRO A 114 18.67 -9.42 3.15
N GLU A 115 18.56 -9.28 1.82
CA GLU A 115 19.67 -9.47 0.90
C GLU A 115 20.78 -8.43 1.09
N PHE A 116 20.43 -7.19 1.47
CA PHE A 116 21.40 -6.18 1.86
C PHE A 116 22.31 -6.66 2.98
N PHE A 117 21.74 -7.28 4.01
CA PHE A 117 22.55 -7.81 5.13
C PHE A 117 23.45 -8.96 4.71
N HIS A 118 22.97 -9.78 3.75
CA HIS A 118 23.81 -10.83 3.15
C HIS A 118 25.02 -10.26 2.42
N LEU A 119 24.81 -9.24 1.59
CA LEU A 119 25.89 -8.58 0.85
C LEU A 119 26.86 -7.84 1.79
N ARG A 120 26.33 -7.18 2.81
CA ARG A 120 27.14 -6.36 3.72
C ARG A 120 27.96 -7.19 4.71
N PHE A 121 27.43 -8.28 5.23
CA PHE A 121 28.03 -9.06 6.33
C PHE A 121 28.49 -10.46 5.92
N GLY A 122 28.33 -10.83 4.66
CA GLY A 122 28.72 -12.12 4.11
C GLY A 122 27.75 -13.26 4.39
N ALA A 123 27.95 -14.40 3.70
CA ALA A 123 27.06 -15.56 3.74
C ALA A 123 26.98 -16.23 5.11
N GLY A 124 27.98 -16.07 5.96
CA GLY A 124 28.03 -16.69 7.30
C GLY A 124 27.10 -16.06 8.33
N ASN A 125 26.63 -14.84 8.11
CA ASN A 125 25.81 -14.13 9.11
C ASN A 125 24.32 -14.45 8.96
N ARG A 126 23.90 -15.66 9.34
CA ARG A 126 22.50 -16.07 9.35
C ARG A 126 21.65 -15.20 10.29
N PHE A 127 22.23 -14.79 11.43
CA PHE A 127 21.53 -13.98 12.43
C PHE A 127 21.01 -12.66 11.84
N ALA A 128 21.86 -11.89 11.16
CA ALA A 128 21.49 -10.61 10.58
C ALA A 128 20.35 -10.74 9.54
N ARG A 129 20.36 -11.81 8.74
CA ARG A 129 19.30 -12.08 7.76
C ARG A 129 17.98 -12.45 8.43
N VAL A 130 18.02 -13.39 9.37
CA VAL A 130 16.82 -13.83 10.09
C VAL A 130 16.24 -12.68 10.90
N TYR A 131 17.05 -11.93 11.61
CA TYR A 131 16.65 -10.76 12.37
C TYR A 131 15.99 -9.71 11.48
N SER A 132 16.62 -9.37 10.33
CA SER A 132 16.06 -8.42 9.37
C SER A 132 14.74 -8.90 8.77
N SER A 133 14.62 -10.19 8.44
CA SER A 133 13.39 -10.76 7.92
C SER A 133 12.25 -10.73 8.95
N LEU A 134 12.54 -11.15 10.18
CA LEU A 134 11.55 -11.15 11.27
C LEU A 134 11.10 -9.73 11.60
N THR A 135 12.02 -8.78 11.73
CA THR A 135 11.67 -7.39 12.03
C THR A 135 10.88 -6.74 10.89
N SER A 136 11.24 -7.02 9.64
CA SER A 136 10.48 -6.51 8.48
C SER A 136 9.05 -7.03 8.44
N VAL A 137 8.84 -8.31 8.76
CA VAL A 137 7.50 -8.91 8.77
C VAL A 137 6.72 -8.49 10.01
N LEU A 138 7.26 -8.74 11.21
CA LEU A 138 6.50 -8.59 12.46
C LEU A 138 6.30 -7.12 12.86
N ILE A 139 7.28 -6.26 12.61
CA ILE A 139 7.23 -4.84 13.00
C ILE A 139 6.84 -3.95 11.82
N GLY A 140 7.29 -4.28 10.60
CA GLY A 140 6.98 -3.51 9.41
C GLY A 140 5.63 -3.86 8.79
N MET A 141 5.43 -5.11 8.37
CA MET A 141 4.27 -5.49 7.53
C MET A 141 3.01 -5.76 8.34
N VAL A 142 3.09 -6.58 9.40
CA VAL A 142 1.89 -7.03 10.14
C VAL A 142 1.10 -5.87 10.74
N PRO A 143 1.70 -4.91 11.48
CA PRO A 143 0.95 -3.77 12.01
C PRO A 143 0.36 -2.88 10.91
N TRP A 144 1.09 -2.68 9.80
CA TRP A 144 0.64 -1.84 8.69
C TRP A 144 -0.57 -2.44 7.97
N ILE A 145 -0.52 -3.74 7.66
CA ILE A 145 -1.65 -4.46 7.06
C ILE A 145 -2.83 -4.48 8.05
N GLY A 146 -2.57 -4.74 9.32
CA GLY A 146 -3.59 -4.76 10.36
C GLY A 146 -4.31 -3.41 10.50
N ALA A 147 -3.58 -2.30 10.49
CA ALA A 147 -4.15 -0.96 10.54
C ALA A 147 -5.06 -0.71 9.31
N GLY A 148 -4.58 -1.02 8.09
CA GLY A 148 -5.38 -0.88 6.88
C GLY A 148 -6.66 -1.71 6.90
N LEU A 149 -6.61 -2.96 7.36
CA LEU A 149 -7.79 -3.83 7.47
C LEU A 149 -8.80 -3.32 8.50
N ILE A 150 -8.33 -2.79 9.64
CA ILE A 150 -9.20 -2.13 10.63
C ILE A 150 -9.82 -0.87 10.02
N GLY A 151 -9.05 -0.07 9.31
CA GLY A 151 -9.53 1.13 8.62
C GLY A 151 -10.64 0.81 7.61
N ILE A 152 -10.47 -0.23 6.79
CA ILE A 152 -11.51 -0.71 5.85
C ILE A 152 -12.78 -1.08 6.62
N HIS A 153 -12.65 -1.82 7.72
CA HIS A 153 -13.83 -2.18 8.52
C HIS A 153 -14.55 -0.97 9.11
N LEU A 154 -13.80 0.01 9.64
CA LEU A 154 -14.39 1.24 10.20
C LEU A 154 -15.21 2.03 9.18
N VAL A 155 -14.80 2.00 7.90
CA VAL A 155 -15.53 2.66 6.81
C VAL A 155 -16.67 1.77 6.30
N ALA A 156 -16.41 0.48 6.08
CA ALA A 156 -17.39 -0.45 5.49
C ALA A 156 -18.55 -0.79 6.43
N ALA A 157 -18.29 -0.89 7.74
CA ALA A 157 -19.29 -1.28 8.73
C ALA A 157 -20.55 -0.38 8.70
N PRO A 158 -20.44 0.94 8.80
CA PRO A 158 -21.62 1.81 8.77
C PRO A 158 -22.30 1.89 7.39
N ILE A 159 -21.53 1.69 6.30
CA ILE A 159 -22.03 1.78 4.93
C ILE A 159 -22.83 0.53 4.55
N PHE A 160 -22.30 -0.64 4.85
CA PHE A 160 -22.88 -1.93 4.44
C PHE A 160 -23.63 -2.66 5.56
N GLY A 161 -23.69 -2.09 6.77
CA GLY A 161 -24.32 -2.73 7.93
C GLY A 161 -23.59 -3.99 8.40
N ILE A 162 -22.25 -4.02 8.29
CA ILE A 162 -21.43 -5.18 8.70
C ILE A 162 -20.92 -4.97 10.12
N ASP A 163 -21.56 -5.58 11.11
CA ASP A 163 -21.16 -5.42 12.52
C ASP A 163 -19.90 -6.21 12.89
N SER A 164 -19.62 -7.30 12.18
CA SER A 164 -18.52 -8.20 12.52
C SER A 164 -17.27 -7.92 11.70
N LYS A 165 -16.15 -7.62 12.40
CA LYS A 165 -14.82 -7.51 11.79
C LYS A 165 -14.41 -8.77 11.03
N ALA A 166 -14.78 -9.95 11.55
CA ALA A 166 -14.45 -11.22 10.91
C ALA A 166 -15.10 -11.34 9.52
N VAL A 167 -16.33 -10.88 9.35
CA VAL A 167 -17.01 -10.89 8.05
C VAL A 167 -16.30 -9.98 7.05
N THR A 168 -15.93 -8.77 7.46
CA THR A 168 -15.13 -7.87 6.60
C THR A 168 -13.83 -8.52 6.17
N LEU A 169 -13.11 -9.14 7.09
CA LEU A 169 -11.83 -9.82 6.80
C LEU A 169 -12.02 -11.00 5.86
N LEU A 170 -13.06 -11.82 6.06
CA LEU A 170 -13.35 -12.98 5.21
C LEU A 170 -13.69 -12.57 3.76
N ILE A 171 -14.22 -11.38 3.56
CA ILE A 171 -14.52 -10.85 2.22
C ILE A 171 -13.27 -10.21 1.61
N VAL A 172 -12.60 -9.33 2.36
CA VAL A 172 -11.53 -8.48 1.84
C VAL A 172 -10.23 -9.26 1.62
N LEU A 173 -9.83 -10.14 2.54
CA LEU A 173 -8.56 -10.85 2.44
C LEU A 173 -8.46 -11.76 1.20
N PRO A 174 -9.44 -12.61 0.87
CA PRO A 174 -9.37 -13.42 -0.34
C PRO A 174 -9.32 -12.55 -1.61
N LEU A 175 -10.11 -11.48 -1.66
CA LEU A 175 -10.13 -10.57 -2.79
C LEU A 175 -8.76 -9.93 -3.02
N LEU A 176 -8.16 -9.39 -1.95
CA LEU A 176 -6.82 -8.79 -2.00
C LEU A 176 -5.75 -9.82 -2.37
N THR A 177 -5.85 -11.04 -1.83
CA THR A 177 -4.88 -12.11 -2.10
C THR A 177 -4.89 -12.49 -3.58
N VAL A 178 -6.06 -12.76 -4.16
CA VAL A 178 -6.20 -13.08 -5.58
C VAL A 178 -5.69 -11.93 -6.44
N TYR A 179 -6.07 -10.70 -6.11
CA TYR A 179 -5.63 -9.51 -6.80
C TYR A 179 -4.09 -9.38 -6.81
N VAL A 180 -3.43 -9.45 -5.66
CA VAL A 180 -1.97 -9.28 -5.54
C VAL A 180 -1.22 -10.42 -6.25
N TRP A 181 -1.70 -11.66 -6.10
CA TRP A 181 -1.06 -12.82 -6.74
C TRP A 181 -1.11 -12.76 -8.27
N THR A 182 -2.19 -12.24 -8.83
CA THR A 182 -2.35 -12.16 -10.28
C THR A 182 -1.67 -10.95 -10.91
N SER A 183 -1.59 -9.84 -10.18
CA SER A 183 -1.14 -8.57 -10.75
C SER A 183 0.38 -8.39 -10.79
N GLY A 184 1.12 -8.93 -9.83
CA GLY A 184 2.52 -8.59 -9.64
C GLY A 184 2.74 -7.09 -9.36
N LEU A 185 3.99 -6.66 -9.24
CA LEU A 185 4.30 -5.26 -8.90
C LEU A 185 3.80 -4.27 -9.97
N ALA A 186 3.89 -4.62 -11.24
CA ALA A 186 3.47 -3.73 -12.33
C ALA A 186 1.98 -3.42 -12.30
N GLY A 187 1.14 -4.42 -12.02
CA GLY A 187 -0.31 -4.24 -11.86
C GLY A 187 -0.65 -3.41 -10.64
N VAL A 188 0.03 -3.65 -9.50
CA VAL A 188 -0.14 -2.84 -8.27
C VAL A 188 0.19 -1.37 -8.54
N LEU A 189 1.30 -1.07 -9.21
CA LEU A 189 1.68 0.31 -9.54
C LEU A 189 0.61 1.06 -10.36
N LEU A 190 -0.04 0.37 -11.30
CA LEU A 190 -1.12 0.97 -12.10
C LEU A 190 -2.38 1.24 -11.27
N THR A 191 -2.77 0.30 -10.43
CA THR A 191 -3.93 0.51 -9.55
C THR A 191 -3.69 1.58 -8.51
N ASP A 192 -2.49 1.64 -7.94
CA ASP A 192 -2.10 2.70 -7.01
C ASP A 192 -2.11 4.07 -7.69
N ALA A 193 -1.66 4.15 -8.96
CA ALA A 193 -1.75 5.40 -9.72
C ALA A 193 -3.21 5.82 -9.92
N LEU A 194 -4.10 4.89 -10.31
CA LEU A 194 -5.53 5.18 -10.41
C LEU A 194 -6.09 5.68 -9.07
N GLN A 195 -5.78 4.99 -7.98
CA GLN A 195 -6.21 5.36 -6.63
C GLN A 195 -5.67 6.75 -6.25
N GLY A 196 -4.39 7.01 -6.52
CA GLY A 196 -3.78 8.31 -6.27
C GLY A 196 -4.48 9.45 -7.02
N PHE A 197 -4.84 9.24 -8.29
CA PHE A 197 -5.61 10.23 -9.05
C PHE A 197 -7.02 10.43 -8.48
N VAL A 198 -7.71 9.36 -8.08
CA VAL A 198 -9.04 9.47 -7.46
C VAL A 198 -8.96 10.24 -6.14
N ILE A 199 -7.96 9.95 -5.30
CA ILE A 199 -7.75 10.66 -4.04
C ILE A 199 -7.45 12.14 -4.29
N LEU A 200 -6.58 12.46 -5.24
CA LEU A 200 -6.29 13.85 -5.61
C LEU A 200 -7.54 14.58 -6.09
N ALA A 201 -8.32 13.95 -6.97
CA ALA A 201 -9.55 14.54 -7.47
C ALA A 201 -10.62 14.74 -6.41
N ALA A 202 -10.68 13.85 -5.41
CA ALA A 202 -11.63 13.96 -4.31
C ALA A 202 -11.27 15.04 -3.28
N ASN A 203 -10.01 15.50 -3.27
CA ASN A 203 -9.51 16.53 -2.34
C ASN A 203 -9.39 17.93 -2.99
N LEU A 204 -9.72 18.06 -4.27
CA LEU A 204 -9.79 19.35 -4.99
C LEU A 204 -11.21 19.91 -5.00
#